data_085b786c4034be86a43ea22faafb0812
#
_entry.id   085b786c4034be86a43ea22faafb0812
#
_cell.length_a   1.000
_cell.length_b   1.000
_cell.length_c   1.000
_cell.angle_alpha   90.00
_cell.angle_beta   90.00
_cell.angle_gamma   90.00
#
_symmetry.space_group_name_H-M   'P 1'
#
loop_
_entity.id
_entity.type
_entity.pdbx_description
1 polymer ?
#
loop_
_entity_poly.entity_id
_entity_poly.type
_entity_poly.pdbx_seq_one_letter_code
_entity_poly.pdbx_strand_id
1 'polypeptide(L)' 'MEINNIGNNAGIVWNALNANGKMTETKLKKESGLASADFYAAIGWLAREGKLNIITETRCGKDCEYFTL' A
#
# COMPACT_ATOMS: atom_id res chain seq x y z
N MET A 1 -6.54 12.70 -12.48
CA MET A 1 -6.82 11.96 -11.21
C MET A 1 -7.79 12.77 -10.38
N GLU A 2 -8.89 12.18 -9.99
CA GLU A 2 -9.89 12.85 -9.17
C GLU A 2 -9.72 12.50 -7.70
N ILE A 3 -10.02 13.46 -6.82
CA ILE A 3 -9.88 13.29 -5.37
C ILE A 3 -10.75 12.12 -4.87
N ASN A 4 -11.98 12.00 -5.39
CA ASN A 4 -12.86 10.89 -5.01
C ASN A 4 -12.27 9.54 -5.35
N ASN A 5 -11.55 9.44 -6.47
CA ASN A 5 -10.88 8.20 -6.87
C ASN A 5 -9.72 7.86 -5.95
N ILE A 6 -9.01 8.87 -5.45
CA ILE A 6 -7.91 8.64 -4.50
C ILE A 6 -8.45 7.96 -3.24
N GLY A 7 -9.55 8.45 -2.69
CA GLY A 7 -10.17 7.84 -1.51
C GLY A 7 -10.68 6.42 -1.78
N ASN A 8 -11.31 6.21 -2.93
CA ASN A 8 -11.80 4.88 -3.32
C ASN A 8 -10.63 3.90 -3.50
N ASN A 9 -9.56 4.35 -4.16
CA ASN A 9 -8.37 3.54 -4.38
C ASN A 9 -7.65 3.23 -3.06
N ALA A 10 -7.64 4.18 -2.13
CA ALA A 10 -7.11 3.95 -0.78
C ALA A 10 -7.87 2.82 -0.08
N GLY A 11 -9.19 2.78 -0.23
CA GLY A 11 -10.01 1.68 0.29
C GLY A 11 -9.65 0.34 -0.31
N ILE A 12 -9.39 0.30 -1.62
CA ILE A 12 -8.95 -0.92 -2.30
C ILE A 12 -7.62 -1.43 -1.73
N VAL A 13 -6.65 -0.53 -1.57
CA VAL A 13 -5.34 -0.87 -1.00
C VAL A 13 -5.48 -1.34 0.44
N TRP A 14 -6.26 -0.62 1.24
CA TRP A 14 -6.50 -0.98 2.64
C TRP A 14 -7.11 -2.37 2.76
N ASN A 15 -8.11 -2.68 1.94
CA ASN A 15 -8.76 -4.00 1.93
C ASN A 15 -7.79 -5.10 1.54
N ALA A 16 -6.89 -4.84 0.58
CA ALA A 16 -5.87 -5.80 0.19
C ALA A 16 -4.92 -6.11 1.35
N LEU A 17 -4.47 -5.09 2.08
CA LEU A 17 -3.64 -5.28 3.26
C LEU A 17 -4.39 -5.99 4.39
N ASN A 18 -5.65 -5.66 4.60
CA ASN A 18 -6.46 -6.28 5.64
C ASN A 18 -6.68 -7.78 5.36
N ALA A 19 -6.87 -8.13 4.10
CA ALA A 19 -7.13 -9.52 3.70
C ALA A 19 -5.86 -10.38 3.70
N ASN A 20 -4.72 -9.82 3.29
CA ASN A 20 -3.49 -10.58 3.06
C ASN A 20 -2.40 -10.35 4.10
N GLY A 21 -2.55 -9.33 4.94
CA GLY A 21 -1.54 -8.95 5.90
C GLY A 21 -0.36 -8.23 5.27
N LYS A 22 0.80 -8.32 5.88
CA LYS A 22 2.02 -7.64 5.43
C LYS A 22 2.39 -8.01 4.00
N MET A 23 2.62 -7.01 3.15
CA MET A 23 3.00 -7.21 1.75
C MET A 23 4.09 -6.24 1.31
N THR A 24 4.93 -6.68 0.36
CA THR A 24 5.85 -5.80 -0.32
C THR A 24 5.08 -4.83 -1.22
N GLU A 25 5.73 -3.74 -1.62
CA GLU A 25 5.14 -2.76 -2.54
C GLU A 25 4.69 -3.41 -3.84
N THR A 26 5.55 -4.24 -4.44
CA THR A 26 5.25 -4.90 -5.71
C THR A 26 4.01 -5.80 -5.59
N LYS A 27 3.95 -6.59 -4.53
CA LYS A 27 2.82 -7.50 -4.32
C LYS A 27 1.53 -6.73 -4.03
N LEU A 28 1.61 -5.70 -3.20
CA LEU A 28 0.43 -4.89 -2.87
C LEU A 28 -0.12 -4.19 -4.10
N LYS A 29 0.76 -3.61 -4.92
CA LYS A 29 0.35 -2.97 -6.18
C LYS A 29 -0.36 -3.97 -7.09
N LYS A 30 0.18 -5.18 -7.20
CA LYS A 30 -0.41 -6.24 -8.02
C LYS A 30 -1.79 -6.66 -7.48
N GLU A 31 -1.89 -6.87 -6.17
CA GLU A 31 -3.16 -7.26 -5.54
C GLU A 31 -4.22 -6.17 -5.65
N SER A 32 -3.82 -4.90 -5.61
CA SER A 32 -4.77 -3.80 -5.75
C SER A 32 -5.30 -3.64 -7.17
N GLY A 33 -4.54 -4.08 -8.17
CA GLY A 33 -4.89 -3.92 -9.57
C GLY A 33 -4.81 -2.48 -10.08
N LEU A 34 -4.20 -1.58 -9.33
CA LEU A 34 -4.14 -0.16 -9.67
C LEU A 34 -2.93 0.17 -10.55
N ALA A 35 -3.09 1.16 -11.42
CA ALA A 35 -1.97 1.75 -12.13
C ALA A 35 -1.04 2.47 -11.14
N SER A 36 0.22 2.67 -11.51
CA SER A 36 1.24 3.22 -10.61
C SER A 36 0.84 4.54 -9.98
N ALA A 37 0.33 5.49 -10.77
CA ALA A 37 -0.07 6.79 -10.26
C ALA A 37 -1.18 6.67 -9.20
N ASP A 38 -2.18 5.86 -9.48
CA ASP A 38 -3.31 5.64 -8.58
C ASP A 38 -2.87 4.91 -7.32
N PHE A 39 -1.99 3.93 -7.47
CA PHE A 39 -1.45 3.17 -6.34
C PHE A 39 -0.69 4.08 -5.37
N TYR A 40 0.25 4.88 -5.88
CA TYR A 40 1.06 5.74 -5.02
C TYR A 40 0.25 6.87 -4.40
N ALA A 41 -0.75 7.39 -5.10
CA ALA A 41 -1.67 8.37 -4.52
C ALA A 41 -2.47 7.75 -3.35
N ALA A 42 -2.92 6.51 -3.51
CA ALA A 42 -3.63 5.79 -2.46
C ALA A 42 -2.73 5.51 -1.25
N ILE A 43 -1.49 5.12 -1.47
CA ILE A 43 -0.51 4.90 -0.39
C ILE A 43 -0.26 6.19 0.38
N GLY A 44 -0.06 7.30 -0.34
CA GLY A 44 0.13 8.60 0.30
C GLY A 44 -1.07 9.02 1.14
N TRP A 45 -2.26 8.79 0.64
CA TRP A 45 -3.51 9.08 1.36
C TRP A 45 -3.59 8.27 2.66
N LEU A 46 -3.35 6.96 2.59
CA LEU A 46 -3.40 6.10 3.77
C LEU A 46 -2.31 6.46 4.78
N ALA A 47 -1.12 6.79 4.31
CA ALA A 47 -0.02 7.20 5.18
C ALA A 47 -0.37 8.48 5.93
N ARG A 48 -0.95 9.45 5.25
CA ARG A 48 -1.38 10.71 5.87
C ARG A 48 -2.46 10.47 6.93
N GLU A 49 -3.39 9.55 6.65
CA GLU A 49 -4.47 9.21 7.57
C GLU A 49 -4.02 8.31 8.72
N GLY A 50 -2.76 7.89 8.73
CA GLY A 50 -2.23 7.00 9.76
C GLY A 50 -2.82 5.60 9.68
N LYS A 51 -3.28 5.17 8.50
CA LYS A 51 -3.98 3.89 8.33
C LYS A 51 -3.10 2.78 7.78
N LEU A 52 -1.84 3.06 7.50
CA LEU A 52 -0.88 2.02 7.15
C LEU A 52 0.47 2.37 7.75
N ASN A 53 1.28 1.33 7.91
CA ASN A 53 2.65 1.46 8.40
C ASN A 53 3.60 0.87 7.37
N ILE A 54 4.82 1.39 7.37
CA ILE A 54 5.90 0.84 6.55
C ILE A 54 6.91 0.26 7.51
N ILE A 55 7.26 -1.00 7.33
CA ILE A 55 8.26 -1.67 8.15
C ILE A 55 9.39 -2.17 7.26
N THR A 56 10.60 -2.14 7.81
CA THR A 56 11.78 -2.63 7.12
C THR A 56 12.29 -3.88 7.83
N GLU A 57 12.50 -4.95 7.07
CA GLU A 57 13.08 -6.19 7.57
C GLU A 57 14.37 -6.49 6.82
N THR A 58 15.38 -6.92 7.55
CA THR A 58 16.65 -7.32 6.95
C THR A 58 16.68 -8.85 6.82
N ARG A 59 16.87 -9.33 5.59
CA ARG A 59 17.01 -10.76 5.29
C ARG A 59 18.21 -10.98 4.40
N CYS A 60 19.08 -11.87 4.80
CA CYS A 60 20.27 -12.24 4.00
C CYS A 60 21.10 -11.00 3.61
N GLY A 61 21.22 -10.03 4.52
CA GLY A 61 21.97 -8.81 4.27
C GLY A 61 21.25 -7.78 3.39
N LYS A 62 19.99 -8.01 3.06
CA LYS A 62 19.18 -7.06 2.29
C LYS A 62 18.03 -6.53 3.11
N ASP A 63 17.78 -5.23 2.99
CA ASP A 63 16.64 -4.59 3.60
C ASP A 63 15.43 -4.70 2.67
N CYS A 64 14.33 -5.19 3.20
CA CYS A 64 13.06 -5.29 2.49
C CYS A 64 12.02 -4.42 3.19
N GLU A 65 11.32 -3.60 2.44
CA GLU A 65 10.24 -2.79 2.96
C GLU A 65 8.91 -3.49 2.73
N TYR A 66 8.06 -3.44 3.76
CA TYR A 66 6.71 -4.00 3.70
C TYR A 66 5.70 -2.97 4.16
N PHE A 67 4.52 -3.01 3.55
CA PHE A 67 3.36 -2.27 4.03
C PHE A 67 2.52 -3.17 4.94
N THR A 68 1.99 -2.60 6.00
CA THR A 68 1.12 -3.31 6.94
C THR A 68 0.11 -2.32 7.54
N LEU A 69 -0.96 -2.85 8.09
CA LEU A 69 -1.95 -2.05 8.81
C LEU A 69 -1.50 -1.72 10.22
#